data_ee49090f275513bfa84963b1acb07858
#
_entry.id   ee49090f275513bfa84963b1acb07858
#
_cell.length_a   1.000
_cell.length_b   1.000
_cell.length_c   1.000
_cell.angle_alpha   90.00
_cell.angle_beta   90.00
_cell.angle_gamma   90.00
#
_symmetry.space_group_name_H-M   'P 1'
#
loop_
_entity.id
_entity.type
_entity.pdbx_description
1 polymer ?
#
loop_
_entity_poly.entity_id
_entity_poly.type
_entity_poly.pdbx_seq_one_letter_code
_entity_poly.pdbx_strand_id
1 'polypeptide(L)'
;RLLRKLRQKLQQQSNFMVKREDCVKIGEIGKTHNLQGALVVYTDNDLLEQYMDEPVFIFLEGAPVPFYIAEDGLTERNHSSYIVKFDFVDSKEQADRLVGCDLLMEKYLLEEEDKLPFELSDLIGYSVLDELTGETGVVEQVDNYSGNVVLTIKIFSKEILLPVSDEYVLDISHDEKRMHVNISEE
;
A
#
# COMPACT_ATOMS: atom_id res chain seq x y z
N ARG A 1 2.99 -6.57 -7.30
CA ARG A 1 2.31 -5.32 -7.72
C ARG A 1 0.81 -5.38 -7.46
N LEU A 2 0.14 -6.49 -7.82
CA LEU A 2 -1.30 -6.69 -7.62
C LEU A 2 -1.69 -6.83 -6.13
N LEU A 3 -0.96 -7.66 -5.38
CA LEU A 3 -1.13 -7.82 -3.93
C LEU A 3 -0.95 -6.49 -3.18
N ARG A 4 -0.04 -5.64 -3.67
CA ARG A 4 0.19 -4.28 -3.16
C ARG A 4 -1.03 -3.38 -3.31
N LYS A 5 -1.66 -3.40 -4.50
CA LYS A 5 -2.88 -2.63 -4.77
C LYS A 5 -4.09 -3.12 -3.97
N LEU A 6 -4.20 -4.43 -3.79
CA LEU A 6 -5.20 -5.02 -2.89
C LEU A 6 -5.01 -4.54 -1.45
N ARG A 7 -3.78 -4.52 -0.94
CA ARG A 7 -3.46 -3.96 0.38
C ARG A 7 -3.84 -2.50 0.48
N GLN A 8 -3.48 -1.68 -0.52
CA GLN A 8 -3.83 -0.25 -0.55
C GLN A 8 -5.35 -0.03 -0.53
N LYS A 9 -6.11 -0.79 -1.32
CA LYS A 9 -7.58 -0.69 -1.31
C LYS A 9 -8.17 -1.07 0.05
N LEU A 10 -7.66 -2.11 0.68
CA LEU A 10 -8.10 -2.55 2.01
C LEU A 10 -7.75 -1.56 3.11
N GLN A 11 -6.56 -0.94 3.04
CA GLN A 11 -6.15 0.09 3.99
C GLN A 11 -6.91 1.40 3.84
N GLN A 12 -7.32 1.78 2.64
CA GLN A 12 -8.13 2.98 2.41
C GLN A 12 -9.55 2.88 2.98
N GLN A 13 -10.07 1.66 3.11
CA GLN A 13 -11.42 1.41 3.66
C GLN A 13 -11.44 1.23 5.18
N SER A 14 -10.36 0.75 5.76
CA SER A 14 -10.22 0.73 7.20
C SER A 14 -9.72 2.11 7.65
N ASN A 15 -10.45 2.76 8.53
CA ASN A 15 -10.03 3.98 9.26
C ASN A 15 -8.86 3.64 10.22
N PHE A 16 -7.86 2.90 9.73
CA PHE A 16 -6.71 2.41 10.49
C PHE A 16 -5.71 3.54 10.60
N MET A 17 -5.69 4.21 11.74
CA MET A 17 -4.57 5.05 12.13
C MET A 17 -3.37 4.14 12.33
N VAL A 18 -2.36 4.25 11.45
CA VAL A 18 -1.08 3.58 11.62
C VAL A 18 -0.48 4.02 12.96
N LYS A 19 -0.14 3.04 13.79
CA LYS A 19 0.46 3.31 15.09
C LYS A 19 1.98 3.18 15.02
N ARG A 20 2.68 3.83 15.95
CA ARG A 20 4.15 3.71 16.05
C ARG A 20 4.63 2.26 16.16
N GLU A 21 3.86 1.41 16.86
CA GLU A 21 4.14 -0.02 17.05
C GLU A 21 4.05 -0.83 15.74
N ASP A 22 3.31 -0.34 14.73
CA ASP A 22 3.17 -0.98 13.41
C ASP A 22 4.30 -0.59 12.44
N CYS A 23 5.21 0.30 12.89
CA CYS A 23 6.29 0.83 12.07
C CYS A 23 7.66 0.47 12.58
N VAL A 24 8.61 0.42 11.65
CA VAL A 24 10.06 0.30 11.90
C VAL A 24 10.75 1.59 11.49
N LYS A 25 11.73 2.05 12.25
CA LYS A 25 12.61 3.15 11.84
C LYS A 25 13.52 2.66 10.72
N ILE A 26 13.47 3.36 9.58
CA ILE A 26 14.29 3.07 8.40
C ILE A 26 15.34 4.14 8.14
N GLY A 27 15.24 5.28 8.79
CA GLY A 27 16.18 6.39 8.61
C GLY A 27 15.83 7.58 9.50
N GLU A 28 16.52 8.69 9.24
CA GLU A 28 16.33 9.95 9.95
C GLU A 28 16.50 11.13 8.98
N ILE A 29 15.68 12.15 9.14
CA ILE A 29 15.76 13.38 8.37
C ILE A 29 16.82 14.28 8.99
N GLY A 30 17.95 14.45 8.29
CA GLY A 30 19.11 15.15 8.85
C GLY A 30 19.09 16.64 8.67
N LYS A 31 18.76 17.11 7.47
CA LYS A 31 18.76 18.56 7.14
C LYS A 31 17.99 18.86 5.87
N THR A 32 17.63 20.11 5.68
CA THR A 32 17.11 20.63 4.41
C THR A 32 18.24 20.66 3.35
N HIS A 33 17.89 20.39 2.10
CA HIS A 33 18.83 20.40 0.98
C HIS A 33 18.72 21.66 0.13
N ASN A 34 17.51 22.12 -0.14
CA ASN A 34 17.26 23.31 -0.98
C ASN A 34 16.05 24.13 -0.50
N LEU A 35 15.77 25.22 -1.21
CA LEU A 35 14.65 26.11 -0.91
C LEU A 35 13.27 25.54 -1.32
N GLN A 36 13.25 24.53 -2.18
CA GLN A 36 12.05 23.88 -2.68
C GLN A 36 11.58 22.72 -1.79
N GLY A 37 12.13 22.57 -0.59
CA GLY A 37 11.66 21.61 0.39
C GLY A 37 12.27 20.21 0.30
N ALA A 38 13.31 20.02 -0.51
CA ALA A 38 14.04 18.75 -0.52
C ALA A 38 14.86 18.57 0.78
N LEU A 39 14.97 17.34 1.22
CA LEU A 39 15.58 16.94 2.49
C LEU A 39 16.72 15.95 2.27
N VAL A 40 17.70 15.95 3.15
CA VAL A 40 18.69 14.87 3.24
C VAL A 40 18.21 13.88 4.29
N VAL A 41 18.00 12.65 3.87
CA VAL A 41 17.64 11.52 4.72
C VAL A 41 18.86 10.64 4.90
N TYR A 42 19.19 10.30 6.13
CA TYR A 42 20.23 9.32 6.45
C TYR A 42 19.60 7.96 6.69
N THR A 43 20.09 6.96 5.98
CA THR A 43 19.68 5.57 6.09
C THR A 43 20.83 4.66 5.65
N ASP A 44 20.91 3.49 6.21
CA ASP A 44 21.90 2.45 5.90
C ASP A 44 21.32 1.29 5.07
N ASN A 45 20.13 1.50 4.49
CA ASN A 45 19.43 0.52 3.66
C ASN A 45 18.87 1.19 2.39
N ASP A 46 18.43 0.37 1.44
CA ASP A 46 17.87 0.76 0.13
C ASP A 46 16.33 0.72 0.08
N LEU A 47 15.67 0.67 1.25
CA LEU A 47 14.21 0.53 1.35
C LEU A 47 13.46 1.69 0.67
N LEU A 48 14.02 2.90 0.65
CA LEU A 48 13.40 4.03 -0.04
C LEU A 48 13.31 3.81 -1.56
N GLU A 49 14.29 3.14 -2.15
CA GLU A 49 14.26 2.79 -3.58
C GLU A 49 13.34 1.61 -3.86
N GLN A 50 13.38 0.60 -2.99
CA GLN A 50 12.55 -0.61 -3.14
C GLN A 50 11.06 -0.31 -3.01
N TYR A 51 10.70 0.68 -2.17
CA TYR A 51 9.32 0.99 -1.82
C TYR A 51 8.92 2.44 -2.18
N MET A 52 9.44 2.98 -3.30
CA MET A 52 9.18 4.36 -3.74
C MET A 52 7.69 4.71 -3.87
N ASP A 53 6.86 3.75 -4.26
CA ASP A 53 5.42 3.94 -4.47
C ASP A 53 4.60 3.83 -3.17
N GLU A 54 5.25 3.45 -2.06
CA GLU A 54 4.60 3.29 -0.77
C GLU A 54 4.81 4.53 0.12
N PRO A 55 3.85 4.85 1.00
CA PRO A 55 4.05 5.93 1.93
C PRO A 55 5.15 5.59 2.93
N VAL A 56 6.01 6.56 3.20
CA VAL A 56 6.86 6.57 4.38
C VAL A 56 6.18 7.39 5.46
N PHE A 57 6.45 7.08 6.71
CA PHE A 57 5.86 7.80 7.82
C PHE A 57 6.92 8.63 8.52
N ILE A 58 6.59 9.88 8.83
CA ILE A 58 7.42 10.74 9.65
C ILE A 58 6.75 10.84 11.02
N PHE A 59 7.53 10.60 12.08
CA PHE A 59 7.01 10.65 13.43
C PHE A 59 6.90 12.09 13.90
N LEU A 60 5.69 12.64 13.88
CA LEU A 60 5.38 14.03 14.22
C LEU A 60 4.38 14.08 15.37
N GLU A 61 4.65 14.91 16.37
CA GLU A 61 3.72 15.19 17.50
C GLU A 61 3.15 13.91 18.16
N GLY A 62 3.94 12.86 18.20
CA GLY A 62 3.57 11.60 18.86
C GLY A 62 2.84 10.58 17.97
N ALA A 63 2.69 10.85 16.67
CA ALA A 63 2.04 9.95 15.73
C ALA A 63 2.83 9.79 14.42
N PRO A 64 2.76 8.63 13.75
CA PRO A 64 3.23 8.45 12.38
C PRO A 64 2.32 9.21 11.40
N VAL A 65 2.89 10.10 10.61
CA VAL A 65 2.18 10.86 9.57
C VAL A 65 2.68 10.39 8.20
N PRO A 66 1.80 9.99 7.27
CA PRO A 66 2.19 9.48 5.97
C PRO A 66 2.69 10.60 5.04
N PHE A 67 3.80 10.34 4.35
CA PHE A 67 4.36 11.17 3.28
C PHE A 67 4.64 10.31 2.07
N TYR A 68 4.40 10.85 0.88
CA TYR A 68 4.75 10.21 -0.37
C TYR A 68 5.98 10.88 -0.98
N ILE A 69 6.86 10.09 -1.56
CA ILE A 69 7.99 10.61 -2.33
C ILE A 69 7.42 11.13 -3.66
N ALA A 70 7.73 12.38 -3.99
CA ALA A 70 7.30 12.98 -5.25
C ALA A 70 7.90 12.23 -6.46
N GLU A 71 7.25 12.34 -7.61
CA GLU A 71 7.79 11.82 -8.86
C GLU A 71 9.19 12.40 -9.10
N ASP A 72 10.16 11.54 -9.42
CA ASP A 72 11.60 11.89 -9.51
C ASP A 72 12.19 12.54 -8.23
N GLY A 73 11.50 12.38 -7.09
CA GLY A 73 11.87 13.00 -5.82
C GLY A 73 12.91 12.26 -4.99
N LEU A 74 13.47 11.15 -5.47
CA LEU A 74 14.49 10.36 -4.78
C LEU A 74 15.79 10.35 -5.56
N THR A 75 16.87 10.77 -4.91
CA THR A 75 18.23 10.72 -5.50
C THR A 75 19.21 10.20 -4.46
N GLU A 76 19.89 9.11 -4.77
CA GLU A 76 21.00 8.64 -3.94
C GLU A 76 22.11 9.69 -3.94
N ARG A 77 22.54 10.11 -2.74
CA ARG A 77 23.66 11.01 -2.54
C ARG A 77 24.96 10.26 -2.27
N ASN A 78 24.86 9.23 -1.47
CA ASN A 78 25.90 8.23 -1.17
C ASN A 78 25.23 7.02 -0.49
N HIS A 79 26.01 5.96 -0.22
CA HIS A 79 25.54 4.71 0.38
C HIS A 79 24.75 4.85 1.71
N SER A 80 24.81 6.00 2.37
CA SER A 80 24.18 6.24 3.66
C SER A 80 23.23 7.43 3.64
N SER A 81 22.93 8.02 2.48
CA SER A 81 22.03 9.17 2.43
C SER A 81 21.39 9.39 1.07
N TYR A 82 20.16 9.85 1.10
CA TYR A 82 19.35 10.24 -0.05
C TYR A 82 18.95 11.71 0.03
N ILE A 83 18.78 12.33 -1.12
CA ILE A 83 18.03 13.57 -1.26
C ILE A 83 16.60 13.17 -1.59
N VAL A 84 15.67 13.57 -0.74
CA VAL A 84 14.25 13.19 -0.84
C VAL A 84 13.40 14.45 -0.95
N LYS A 85 12.52 14.48 -1.94
CA LYS A 85 11.44 15.45 -2.08
C LYS A 85 10.13 14.75 -1.79
N PHE A 86 9.41 15.23 -0.78
CA PHE A 86 8.06 14.74 -0.48
C PHE A 86 7.01 15.59 -1.16
N ASP A 87 5.89 14.98 -1.53
CA ASP A 87 4.71 15.70 -1.99
C ASP A 87 4.24 16.70 -0.93
N PHE A 88 3.82 17.88 -1.39
CA PHE A 88 3.31 18.98 -0.57
C PHE A 88 4.32 19.60 0.42
N VAL A 89 5.60 19.24 0.35
CA VAL A 89 6.68 19.90 1.10
C VAL A 89 7.44 20.80 0.15
N ASP A 90 6.93 22.01 -0.13
CA ASP A 90 7.35 22.86 -1.25
C ASP A 90 8.21 24.07 -0.83
N SER A 91 8.51 24.18 0.45
CA SER A 91 9.35 25.25 0.97
C SER A 91 10.35 24.76 2.00
N LYS A 92 11.42 25.56 2.18
CA LYS A 92 12.42 25.27 3.20
C LYS A 92 11.81 25.28 4.61
N GLU A 93 10.87 26.17 4.89
CA GLU A 93 10.21 26.30 6.18
C GLU A 93 9.37 25.06 6.53
N GLN A 94 8.72 24.46 5.52
CA GLN A 94 8.00 23.20 5.70
C GLN A 94 9.00 22.07 5.96
N ALA A 95 10.07 21.98 5.18
CA ALA A 95 11.10 20.98 5.31
C ALA A 95 11.85 21.09 6.66
N ASP A 96 12.15 22.29 7.14
CA ASP A 96 12.83 22.52 8.43
C ASP A 96 12.06 21.92 9.62
N ARG A 97 10.72 21.81 9.53
CA ARG A 97 9.88 21.19 10.58
C ARG A 97 10.05 19.68 10.66
N LEU A 98 10.55 19.06 9.61
CA LEU A 98 10.75 17.63 9.52
C LEU A 98 12.17 17.20 9.93
N VAL A 99 13.10 18.15 10.02
CA VAL A 99 14.50 17.87 10.39
C VAL A 99 14.59 17.30 11.81
N GLY A 100 15.36 16.23 11.94
CA GLY A 100 15.54 15.49 13.19
C GLY A 100 14.44 14.48 13.50
N CYS A 101 13.44 14.36 12.62
CA CYS A 101 12.39 13.36 12.79
C CYS A 101 12.83 12.00 12.26
N ASP A 102 12.32 10.95 12.92
CA ASP A 102 12.48 9.57 12.48
C ASP A 102 11.67 9.33 11.22
N LEU A 103 12.29 8.69 10.23
CA LEU A 103 11.63 8.14 9.06
C LEU A 103 11.30 6.68 9.31
N LEU A 104 10.04 6.35 9.11
CA LEU A 104 9.46 5.06 9.46
C LEU A 104 8.83 4.42 8.22
N MET A 105 8.75 3.09 8.24
CA MET A 105 8.02 2.29 7.26
C MET A 105 7.18 1.26 7.99
N GLU A 106 6.02 0.90 7.46
CA GLU A 106 5.18 -0.12 8.09
C GLU A 106 5.87 -1.48 8.05
N LYS A 107 5.82 -2.19 9.17
CA LYS A 107 6.46 -3.50 9.34
C LYS A 107 6.05 -4.50 8.29
N TYR A 108 4.77 -4.50 7.90
CA TYR A 108 4.27 -5.48 6.95
C TYR A 108 4.95 -5.39 5.58
N LEU A 109 5.48 -4.22 5.19
CA LEU A 109 6.25 -4.08 3.95
C LEU A 109 7.61 -4.77 4.02
N LEU A 110 8.16 -4.89 5.23
CA LEU A 110 9.50 -5.45 5.49
C LEU A 110 9.45 -6.92 5.91
N GLU A 111 8.32 -7.39 6.40
CA GLU A 111 8.07 -8.78 6.72
C GLU A 111 7.64 -9.48 5.45
N GLU A 112 8.57 -10.23 4.83
CA GLU A 112 8.46 -11.03 3.60
C GLU A 112 7.17 -10.85 2.76
N GLU A 113 7.33 -10.69 1.46
CA GLU A 113 6.38 -10.28 0.41
C GLU A 113 4.96 -10.89 0.43
N ASP A 114 4.62 -11.77 1.36
CA ASP A 114 3.40 -12.59 1.31
C ASP A 114 2.42 -12.44 2.49
N LYS A 115 2.69 -11.58 3.47
CA LYS A 115 1.71 -11.40 4.55
C LYS A 115 0.81 -10.19 4.33
N LEU A 116 -0.25 -10.41 3.60
CA LEU A 116 -1.45 -9.57 3.69
C LEU A 116 -1.92 -9.53 5.16
N PRO A 117 -2.55 -8.44 5.65
CA PRO A 117 -3.22 -8.41 6.95
C PRO A 117 -4.33 -9.46 7.07
N PHE A 118 -4.58 -10.20 6.00
CA PHE A 118 -5.43 -11.38 5.90
C PHE A 118 -4.76 -12.38 4.94
N GLU A 119 -5.04 -13.65 5.10
CA GLU A 119 -4.68 -14.66 4.11
C GLU A 119 -5.62 -14.57 2.91
N LEU A 120 -5.11 -14.87 1.71
CA LEU A 120 -5.97 -14.91 0.50
C LEU A 120 -7.14 -15.88 0.66
N SER A 121 -6.94 -16.94 1.45
CA SER A 121 -7.97 -17.89 1.85
C SER A 121 -9.14 -17.26 2.62
N ASP A 122 -8.93 -16.11 3.27
CA ASP A 122 -9.99 -15.40 3.99
C ASP A 122 -11.05 -14.81 3.06
N LEU A 123 -10.72 -14.66 1.77
CA LEU A 123 -11.70 -14.26 0.74
C LEU A 123 -12.73 -15.35 0.44
N ILE A 124 -12.46 -16.60 0.82
CA ILE A 124 -13.42 -17.70 0.65
C ILE A 124 -14.65 -17.40 1.52
N GLY A 125 -15.82 -17.48 0.89
CA GLY A 125 -17.09 -17.16 1.53
C GLY A 125 -17.51 -15.69 1.42
N TYR A 126 -16.72 -14.82 0.80
CA TYR A 126 -17.14 -13.45 0.52
C TYR A 126 -18.26 -13.45 -0.51
N SER A 127 -19.26 -12.60 -0.27
CA SER A 127 -20.31 -12.34 -1.25
C SER A 127 -19.73 -11.47 -2.38
N VAL A 128 -20.06 -11.81 -3.60
CA VAL A 128 -19.61 -11.10 -4.81
C VAL A 128 -20.82 -10.47 -5.47
N LEU A 129 -20.74 -9.19 -5.82
CA LEU A 129 -21.71 -8.49 -6.65
C LEU A 129 -21.05 -8.15 -7.97
N ASP A 130 -21.59 -8.66 -9.05
CA ASP A 130 -21.22 -8.25 -10.40
C ASP A 130 -21.94 -6.95 -10.76
N GLU A 131 -21.19 -5.88 -10.94
CA GLU A 131 -21.73 -4.54 -11.24
C GLU A 131 -22.29 -4.44 -12.67
N LEU A 132 -21.89 -5.33 -13.58
CA LEU A 132 -22.39 -5.33 -14.96
C LEU A 132 -23.76 -5.98 -15.08
N THR A 133 -23.96 -7.10 -14.40
CA THR A 133 -25.20 -7.89 -14.49
C THR A 133 -26.12 -7.71 -13.30
N GLY A 134 -25.61 -7.25 -12.17
CA GLY A 134 -26.28 -7.19 -10.88
C GLY A 134 -26.46 -8.57 -10.23
N GLU A 135 -25.83 -9.61 -10.77
CA GLU A 135 -25.86 -10.96 -10.21
C GLU A 135 -24.98 -11.04 -8.94
N THR A 136 -25.38 -11.90 -8.04
CA THR A 136 -24.63 -12.14 -6.79
C THR A 136 -24.13 -13.57 -6.73
N GLY A 137 -22.91 -13.72 -6.21
CA GLY A 137 -22.24 -15.00 -6.04
C GLY A 137 -21.46 -15.08 -4.73
N VAL A 138 -20.69 -16.14 -4.59
CA VAL A 138 -19.79 -16.35 -3.45
C VAL A 138 -18.44 -16.85 -3.94
N VAL A 139 -17.37 -16.40 -3.31
CA VAL A 139 -16.01 -16.95 -3.54
C VAL A 139 -15.93 -18.33 -2.93
N GLU A 140 -15.75 -19.35 -3.75
CA GLU A 140 -15.61 -20.74 -3.28
C GLU A 140 -14.14 -21.15 -3.11
N GLN A 141 -13.25 -20.63 -3.97
CA GLN A 141 -11.84 -20.98 -3.95
C GLN A 141 -10.96 -19.81 -4.35
N VAL A 142 -9.74 -19.78 -3.85
CA VAL A 142 -8.71 -18.79 -4.17
C VAL A 142 -7.42 -19.53 -4.49
N ASP A 143 -6.92 -19.36 -5.69
CA ASP A 143 -5.67 -19.93 -6.15
C ASP A 143 -4.62 -18.85 -6.41
N ASN A 144 -3.37 -19.12 -6.05
CA ASN A 144 -2.25 -18.21 -6.31
C ASN A 144 -1.21 -18.92 -7.20
N TYR A 145 -1.16 -18.54 -8.44
CA TYR A 145 -0.20 -19.05 -9.42
C TYR A 145 0.98 -18.07 -9.57
N SER A 146 1.96 -18.19 -8.68
CA SER A 146 3.18 -17.35 -8.71
C SER A 146 2.89 -15.84 -8.75
N GLY A 147 1.95 -15.38 -7.93
CA GLY A 147 1.53 -13.97 -7.85
C GLY A 147 0.30 -13.63 -8.70
N ASN A 148 -0.16 -14.53 -9.56
CA ASN A 148 -1.44 -14.39 -10.26
C ASN A 148 -2.54 -15.04 -9.44
N VAL A 149 -3.32 -14.23 -8.74
CA VAL A 149 -4.44 -14.72 -7.92
C VAL A 149 -5.68 -14.85 -8.79
N VAL A 150 -6.35 -16.01 -8.69
CA VAL A 150 -7.59 -16.32 -9.39
C VAL A 150 -8.63 -16.73 -8.36
N LEU A 151 -9.81 -16.12 -8.42
CA LEU A 151 -10.96 -16.49 -7.61
C LEU A 151 -11.87 -17.41 -8.39
N THR A 152 -12.30 -18.48 -7.78
CA THR A 152 -13.43 -19.27 -8.27
C THR A 152 -14.69 -18.74 -7.59
N ILE A 153 -15.56 -18.11 -8.38
CA ILE A 153 -16.81 -17.50 -7.92
C ILE A 153 -17.96 -18.36 -8.39
N LYS A 154 -18.83 -18.72 -7.47
CA LYS A 154 -20.07 -19.40 -7.79
C LYS A 154 -21.23 -18.43 -7.86
N ILE A 155 -21.85 -18.34 -9.04
CA ILE A 155 -23.10 -17.60 -9.29
C ILE A 155 -24.14 -18.62 -9.72
N PHE A 156 -25.17 -18.86 -8.90
CA PHE A 156 -26.17 -19.92 -9.08
C PHE A 156 -25.51 -21.31 -9.27
N SER A 157 -25.54 -21.85 -10.48
CA SER A 157 -24.94 -23.12 -10.84
C SER A 157 -23.69 -23.00 -11.72
N LYS A 158 -23.25 -21.78 -12.00
CA LYS A 158 -22.04 -21.50 -12.79
C LYS A 158 -20.85 -21.23 -11.87
N GLU A 159 -19.71 -21.78 -12.22
CA GLU A 159 -18.42 -21.42 -11.65
C GLU A 159 -17.69 -20.50 -12.64
N ILE A 160 -17.20 -19.37 -12.14
CA ILE A 160 -16.50 -18.38 -12.91
C ILE A 160 -15.11 -18.20 -12.33
N LEU A 161 -14.08 -18.28 -13.16
CA LEU A 161 -12.70 -18.00 -12.80
C LEU A 161 -12.42 -16.52 -13.05
N LEU A 162 -12.21 -15.77 -11.99
CA LEU A 162 -11.96 -14.33 -12.05
C LEU A 162 -10.53 -14.02 -11.61
N PRO A 163 -9.67 -13.51 -12.51
CA PRO A 163 -8.37 -13.01 -12.11
C PRO A 163 -8.52 -11.78 -11.21
N VAL A 164 -7.75 -11.73 -10.13
CA VAL A 164 -7.74 -10.55 -9.24
C VAL A 164 -6.88 -9.47 -9.88
N SER A 165 -7.52 -8.54 -10.55
CA SER A 165 -6.90 -7.36 -11.16
C SER A 165 -7.80 -6.14 -11.00
N ASP A 166 -7.25 -4.93 -11.20
CA ASP A 166 -8.02 -3.67 -11.14
C ASP A 166 -9.13 -3.60 -12.19
N GLU A 167 -9.02 -4.40 -13.24
CA GLU A 167 -10.02 -4.48 -14.32
C GLU A 167 -11.27 -5.23 -13.86
N TYR A 168 -11.08 -6.29 -13.10
CA TYR A 168 -12.16 -7.19 -12.68
C TYR A 168 -12.64 -6.96 -11.26
N VAL A 169 -11.75 -6.61 -10.34
CA VAL A 169 -12.09 -6.38 -8.93
C VAL A 169 -12.13 -4.88 -8.65
N LEU A 170 -13.34 -4.34 -8.50
CA LEU A 170 -13.58 -2.92 -8.32
C LEU A 170 -13.39 -2.50 -6.86
N ASP A 171 -13.91 -3.32 -5.94
CA ASP A 171 -13.86 -3.03 -4.50
C ASP A 171 -13.93 -4.29 -3.65
N ILE A 172 -13.30 -4.25 -2.46
CA ILE A 172 -13.34 -5.34 -1.46
C ILE A 172 -13.59 -4.73 -0.09
N SER A 173 -14.70 -5.07 0.53
CA SER A 173 -15.01 -4.74 1.92
C SER A 173 -14.76 -5.97 2.81
N HIS A 174 -13.75 -5.89 3.67
CA HIS A 174 -13.42 -6.94 4.63
C HIS A 174 -14.44 -7.02 5.75
N ASP A 175 -14.93 -5.87 6.24
CA ASP A 175 -15.88 -5.79 7.34
C ASP A 175 -17.22 -6.37 6.94
N GLU A 176 -17.63 -6.14 5.68
CA GLU A 176 -18.89 -6.66 5.14
C GLU A 176 -18.73 -8.03 4.49
N LYS A 177 -17.50 -8.54 4.34
CA LYS A 177 -17.16 -9.74 3.55
C LYS A 177 -17.79 -9.70 2.17
N ARG A 178 -17.61 -8.58 1.48
CA ARG A 178 -18.20 -8.33 0.16
C ARG A 178 -17.17 -7.87 -0.84
N MET A 179 -17.34 -8.30 -2.09
CA MET A 179 -16.55 -7.85 -3.23
C MET A 179 -17.47 -7.32 -4.32
N HIS A 180 -17.05 -6.23 -4.98
CA HIS A 180 -17.67 -5.70 -6.18
C HIS A 180 -16.76 -6.00 -7.36
N VAL A 181 -17.31 -6.62 -8.39
CA VAL A 181 -16.54 -7.11 -9.54
C VAL A 181 -17.21 -6.72 -10.86
N ASN A 182 -16.41 -6.74 -11.93
CA ASN A 182 -16.91 -6.70 -13.30
C ASN A 182 -16.57 -8.04 -13.95
N ILE A 183 -17.60 -8.84 -14.25
CA ILE A 183 -17.45 -10.11 -14.96
C ILE A 183 -17.86 -9.85 -16.40
N SER A 184 -16.89 -9.58 -17.29
CA SER A 184 -17.17 -9.55 -18.72
C SER A 184 -17.31 -10.98 -19.22
N GLU A 185 -18.50 -11.37 -19.68
CA GLU A 185 -18.66 -12.60 -20.47
C GLU A 185 -17.95 -12.40 -21.84
N GLU A 186 -16.87 -13.15 -22.11
CA GLU A 186 -16.42 -13.43 -23.48
C GLU A 186 -17.26 -14.55 -24.08
#